data_76315d7c8ab14a23d03eebd558c02e2e
#
_entry.id   76315d7c8ab14a23d03eebd558c02e2e
#
_cell.length_a   1.000
_cell.length_b   1.000
_cell.length_c   1.000
_cell.angle_alpha   90.00
_cell.angle_beta   90.00
_cell.angle_gamma   90.00
#
_symmetry.space_group_name_H-M   'P 1'
#
loop_
_entity.id
_entity.type
_entity.pdbx_description
1 polymer ?
#
loop_
_entity_poly.entity_id
_entity_poly.type
_entity_poly.pdbx_seq_one_letter_code
_entity_poly.pdbx_strand_id
1 'polypeptide(L)'
;RGKYSEVAEVDPNRIIIVYIEIAPGQFIELFPKDEGQAPHDEWNQRLGYSHFALLVEDIEKTYRELVECGVAIDTPISKGPSHTYQMWVHDPDGNKFEIMQYTDKSFQVVGHIEEEISED
;
A
#
# COMPACT_ATOMS: atom_id res chain seq x y z
N ARG A 1 -7.67 0.46 -20.16
CA ARG A 1 -8.93 1.22 -20.04
C ARG A 1 -10.04 0.22 -19.78
N GLY A 2 -10.68 0.29 -18.65
CA GLY A 2 -11.66 -0.70 -18.25
C GLY A 2 -13.04 -0.50 -18.89
N LYS A 3 -13.96 -1.35 -18.48
CA LYS A 3 -15.39 -1.37 -18.87
C LYS A 3 -16.08 0.00 -18.88
N TYR A 4 -15.56 0.94 -18.11
CA TYR A 4 -16.16 2.26 -17.92
C TYR A 4 -15.98 3.20 -19.12
N SER A 5 -15.04 2.91 -20.00
CA SER A 5 -14.87 3.68 -21.24
C SER A 5 -15.93 3.37 -22.30
N GLU A 6 -16.72 2.31 -22.11
CA GLU A 6 -17.76 1.87 -23.02
C GLU A 6 -19.16 2.35 -22.61
N VAL A 7 -19.29 3.04 -21.48
CA VAL A 7 -20.59 3.57 -21.02
C VAL A 7 -20.94 4.80 -21.83
N ALA A 8 -21.98 4.67 -22.64
CA ALA A 8 -22.33 5.60 -23.72
C ALA A 8 -22.82 6.99 -23.29
N GLU A 9 -22.95 7.32 -22.03
CA GLU A 9 -23.47 8.60 -21.56
C GLU A 9 -22.63 9.22 -20.44
N VAL A 10 -21.31 9.00 -20.47
CA VAL A 10 -20.41 9.60 -19.47
C VAL A 10 -20.11 11.02 -19.87
N ASP A 11 -20.30 11.96 -18.92
CA ASP A 11 -19.83 13.32 -19.07
C ASP A 11 -18.32 13.30 -19.34
N PRO A 12 -17.84 13.84 -20.48
CA PRO A 12 -16.41 13.81 -20.84
C PRO A 12 -15.53 14.60 -19.86
N ASN A 13 -16.13 15.43 -19.01
CA ASN A 13 -15.43 16.20 -17.97
C ASN A 13 -15.44 15.50 -16.61
N ARG A 14 -16.12 14.36 -16.49
CA ARG A 14 -16.19 13.57 -15.25
C ARG A 14 -15.09 12.52 -15.23
N ILE A 15 -14.27 12.53 -14.18
CA ILE A 15 -13.31 11.46 -13.91
C ILE A 15 -14.08 10.25 -13.40
N ILE A 16 -13.98 9.11 -14.08
CA ILE A 16 -14.62 7.85 -13.68
C ILE A 16 -13.63 6.86 -13.09
N ILE A 17 -12.35 7.01 -13.39
CA ILE A 17 -11.29 6.16 -12.85
C ILE A 17 -9.94 6.87 -13.00
N VAL A 18 -9.09 6.70 -12.02
CA VAL A 18 -7.69 7.14 -12.06
C VAL A 18 -6.79 5.92 -11.91
N TYR A 19 -5.82 5.79 -12.79
CA TYR A 19 -4.78 4.75 -12.74
C TYR A 19 -3.50 5.33 -12.17
N ILE A 20 -3.00 4.74 -11.10
CA ILE A 20 -1.68 5.08 -10.55
C ILE A 20 -0.74 3.92 -10.84
N GLU A 21 0.25 4.14 -11.70
CA GLU A 21 1.27 3.13 -11.97
C GLU A 21 2.26 3.06 -10.80
N ILE A 22 2.34 1.90 -10.14
CA ILE A 22 3.20 1.66 -8.99
C ILE A 22 4.48 0.90 -9.36
N ALA A 23 4.44 0.19 -10.47
CA ALA A 23 5.57 -0.52 -11.06
C ALA A 23 5.24 -0.76 -12.55
N PRO A 24 6.20 -1.06 -13.41
CA PRO A 24 5.93 -1.28 -14.83
C PRO A 24 4.78 -2.26 -15.07
N GLY A 25 3.68 -1.78 -15.65
CA GLY A 25 2.48 -2.56 -15.94
C GLY A 25 1.60 -2.91 -14.75
N GLN A 26 1.88 -2.36 -13.57
CA GLN A 26 1.09 -2.61 -12.35
C GLN A 26 0.46 -1.31 -11.86
N PHE A 27 -0.84 -1.33 -11.66
CA PHE A 27 -1.62 -0.14 -11.37
C PHE A 27 -2.51 -0.32 -10.14
N ILE A 28 -2.70 0.78 -9.42
CA ILE A 28 -3.80 0.95 -8.48
C ILE A 28 -4.88 1.75 -9.21
N GLU A 29 -6.12 1.26 -9.17
CA GLU A 29 -7.27 1.93 -9.75
C GLU A 29 -8.07 2.65 -8.67
N LEU A 30 -8.26 3.95 -8.84
CA LEU A 30 -9.05 4.76 -7.94
C LEU A 30 -10.38 5.13 -8.59
N PHE A 31 -11.46 4.92 -7.88
CA PHE A 31 -12.81 5.29 -8.30
C PHE A 31 -13.32 6.46 -7.47
N PRO A 32 -14.01 7.42 -8.09
CA PRO A 32 -14.66 8.48 -7.34
C PRO A 32 -15.69 7.93 -6.35
N LYS A 33 -15.88 8.64 -5.26
CA LYS A 33 -16.94 8.32 -4.31
C LYS A 33 -18.31 8.46 -4.98
N ASP A 34 -19.17 7.47 -4.78
CA ASP A 34 -20.57 7.52 -5.18
C ASP A 34 -21.48 7.87 -4.00
N GLU A 35 -22.67 8.41 -4.34
CA GLU A 35 -23.71 8.65 -3.33
C GLU A 35 -24.16 7.32 -2.70
N GLY A 36 -24.39 7.35 -1.40
CA GLY A 36 -24.86 6.18 -0.67
C GLY A 36 -23.79 5.17 -0.27
N GLN A 37 -22.53 5.40 -0.63
CA GLN A 37 -21.44 4.59 -0.12
C GLN A 37 -21.22 4.82 1.37
N ALA A 38 -21.14 3.73 2.12
CA ALA A 38 -20.84 3.78 3.55
C ALA A 38 -19.44 4.36 3.80
N PRO A 39 -19.23 5.03 4.95
CA PRO A 39 -17.88 5.43 5.36
C PRO A 39 -16.94 4.22 5.43
N HIS A 40 -15.65 4.47 5.24
CA HIS A 40 -14.62 3.46 5.39
C HIS A 40 -14.64 2.91 6.83
N ASP A 41 -14.58 1.60 6.97
CA ASP A 41 -14.43 0.95 8.29
C ASP A 41 -13.03 1.22 8.86
N GLU A 42 -12.95 1.23 10.18
CA GLU A 42 -11.65 1.25 10.83
C GLU A 42 -10.85 -0.01 10.45
N TRP A 43 -9.55 0.19 10.32
CA TRP A 43 -8.64 -0.89 9.98
C TRP A 43 -8.80 -2.08 10.93
N ASN A 44 -8.86 -3.27 10.37
CA ASN A 44 -8.92 -4.55 11.09
C ASN A 44 -10.21 -4.79 11.89
N GLN A 45 -11.30 -4.10 11.56
CA GLN A 45 -12.61 -4.30 12.24
C GLN A 45 -13.43 -5.42 11.62
N ARG A 46 -13.11 -5.87 10.42
CA ARG A 46 -13.87 -6.90 9.70
C ARG A 46 -12.93 -7.93 9.07
N LEU A 47 -13.49 -9.10 8.81
CA LEU A 47 -12.84 -10.08 7.94
C LEU A 47 -12.86 -9.57 6.50
N GLY A 48 -11.76 -9.73 5.80
CA GLY A 48 -11.63 -9.32 4.40
C GLY A 48 -10.24 -8.77 4.11
N TYR A 49 -10.19 -7.88 3.13
CA TYR A 49 -8.95 -7.23 2.75
C TYR A 49 -8.40 -6.38 3.90
N SER A 50 -7.14 -6.59 4.25
CA SER A 50 -6.46 -5.85 5.32
C SER A 50 -5.64 -4.69 4.76
N HIS A 51 -4.60 -5.00 4.02
CA HIS A 51 -3.66 -4.03 3.48
C HIS A 51 -2.87 -4.65 2.32
N PHE A 52 -2.13 -3.80 1.63
CA PHE A 52 -1.12 -4.22 0.66
C PHE A 52 0.24 -3.66 1.06
N ALA A 53 1.29 -4.18 0.48
CA ALA A 53 2.64 -3.72 0.69
C ALA A 53 3.28 -3.28 -0.62
N LEU A 54 4.05 -2.20 -0.57
CA LEU A 54 4.84 -1.69 -1.68
C LEU A 54 6.32 -1.89 -1.36
N LEU A 55 7.03 -2.55 -2.27
CA LEU A 55 8.47 -2.73 -2.17
C LEU A 55 9.19 -1.50 -2.72
N VAL A 56 10.15 -0.99 -1.95
CA VAL A 56 11.05 0.08 -2.38
C VAL A 56 12.51 -0.37 -2.25
N GLU A 57 13.39 0.29 -2.97
CA GLU A 57 14.83 -0.02 -2.91
C GLU A 57 15.51 0.58 -1.69
N ASP A 58 15.09 1.79 -1.29
CA ASP A 58 15.67 2.53 -0.17
C ASP A 58 14.56 3.15 0.67
N ILE A 59 14.21 2.46 1.76
CA ILE A 59 13.10 2.87 2.62
C ILE A 59 13.39 4.17 3.37
N GLU A 60 14.65 4.44 3.71
CA GLU A 60 15.04 5.70 4.34
C GLU A 60 14.81 6.90 3.42
N LYS A 61 15.15 6.74 2.14
CA LYS A 61 14.89 7.75 1.12
C LYS A 61 13.38 7.97 0.95
N THR A 62 12.62 6.90 0.85
CA THR A 62 11.16 6.96 0.73
C THR A 62 10.53 7.65 1.94
N TYR A 63 11.00 7.34 3.13
CA TYR A 63 10.57 8.00 4.37
C TYR A 63 10.75 9.53 4.27
N ARG A 64 11.93 9.99 3.89
CA ARG A 64 12.22 11.42 3.76
C ARG A 64 11.32 12.09 2.71
N GLU A 65 11.14 11.46 1.56
CA GLU A 65 10.27 11.95 0.50
C GLU A 65 8.82 12.09 0.95
N LEU A 66 8.30 11.11 1.66
CA LEU A 66 6.94 11.15 2.20
C LEU A 66 6.76 12.27 3.22
N VAL A 67 7.70 12.43 4.14
CA VAL A 67 7.67 13.50 5.13
C VAL A 67 7.73 14.88 4.47
N GLU A 68 8.57 15.05 3.47
CA GLU A 68 8.65 16.30 2.69
C GLU A 68 7.36 16.61 1.95
N CYS A 69 6.64 15.58 1.51
CA CYS A 69 5.32 15.73 0.88
C CYS A 69 4.17 15.93 1.88
N GLY A 70 4.47 15.98 3.17
CA GLY A 70 3.45 16.19 4.22
C GLY A 70 2.67 14.94 4.59
N VAL A 71 3.14 13.74 4.23
CA VAL A 71 2.49 12.47 4.58
C VAL A 71 2.78 12.12 6.04
N ALA A 72 1.73 11.81 6.79
CA ALA A 72 1.88 11.31 8.15
C ALA A 72 2.36 9.86 8.13
N ILE A 73 3.36 9.56 8.94
CA ILE A 73 3.89 8.21 9.11
C ILE A 73 3.23 7.59 10.34
N ASP A 74 2.46 6.52 10.16
CA ASP A 74 1.73 5.87 11.25
C ASP A 74 2.66 5.07 12.16
N THR A 75 3.58 4.32 11.56
CA THR A 75 4.60 3.55 12.27
C THR A 75 5.94 3.78 11.59
N PRO A 76 6.95 4.25 12.32
CA PRO A 76 8.26 4.53 11.75
C PRO A 76 8.97 3.25 11.27
N ILE A 77 10.06 3.44 10.52
CA ILE A 77 10.85 2.32 9.99
C ILE A 77 11.30 1.40 11.13
N SER A 78 11.01 0.12 10.98
CA SER A 78 11.45 -0.94 11.87
C SER A 78 11.72 -2.22 11.08
N LYS A 79 12.52 -3.12 11.62
CA LYS A 79 12.71 -4.44 11.04
C LYS A 79 11.77 -5.42 11.73
N GLY A 80 10.83 -6.00 10.99
CA GLY A 80 9.88 -6.95 11.51
C GLY A 80 10.44 -8.37 11.66
N PRO A 81 9.63 -9.31 12.17
CA PRO A 81 10.05 -10.69 12.40
C PRO A 81 10.38 -11.47 11.12
N SER A 82 9.95 -10.99 9.97
CA SER A 82 10.29 -11.56 8.65
C SER A 82 11.63 -11.06 8.11
N HIS A 83 12.42 -10.34 8.89
CA HIS A 83 13.71 -9.73 8.51
C HIS A 83 13.58 -8.68 7.40
N THR A 84 12.41 -8.10 7.23
CA THR A 84 12.11 -7.06 6.25
C THR A 84 11.93 -5.72 6.97
N TYR A 85 12.55 -4.66 6.46
CA TYR A 85 12.28 -3.31 6.93
C TYR A 85 10.91 -2.88 6.47
N GLN A 86 10.18 -2.21 7.34
CA GLN A 86 8.80 -1.77 7.07
C GLN A 86 8.50 -0.45 7.75
N MET A 87 7.59 0.30 7.15
CA MET A 87 6.88 1.41 7.77
C MET A 87 5.43 1.40 7.32
N TRP A 88 4.57 2.03 8.10
CA TRP A 88 3.14 2.07 7.81
C TRP A 88 2.67 3.48 7.57
N VAL A 89 1.85 3.63 6.57
CA VAL A 89 1.17 4.87 6.20
C VAL A 89 -0.29 4.56 5.87
N HIS A 90 -1.07 5.60 5.62
CA HIS A 90 -2.43 5.46 5.13
C HIS A 90 -2.71 6.47 4.02
N ASP A 91 -3.65 6.14 3.17
CA ASP A 91 -4.13 7.06 2.14
C ASP A 91 -5.14 8.07 2.73
N PRO A 92 -5.60 9.07 1.96
CA PRO A 92 -6.57 10.05 2.46
C PRO A 92 -7.91 9.46 2.91
N ASP A 93 -8.26 8.26 2.46
CA ASP A 93 -9.48 7.56 2.84
C ASP A 93 -9.30 6.64 4.05
N GLY A 94 -8.10 6.56 4.62
CA GLY A 94 -7.79 5.74 5.77
C GLY A 94 -7.37 4.30 5.47
N ASN A 95 -7.18 3.95 4.20
CA ASN A 95 -6.65 2.63 3.83
C ASN A 95 -5.18 2.55 4.19
N LYS A 96 -4.83 1.60 5.06
CA LYS A 96 -3.44 1.39 5.45
C LYS A 96 -2.69 0.56 4.45
N PHE A 97 -1.43 0.87 4.27
CA PHE A 97 -0.51 0.05 3.53
C PHE A 97 0.90 0.13 4.13
N GLU A 98 1.65 -0.88 3.79
CA GLU A 98 3.02 -1.08 4.24
C GLU A 98 3.97 -0.68 3.14
N ILE A 99 5.04 0.01 3.50
CA ILE A 99 6.19 0.24 2.62
C ILE A 99 7.33 -0.61 3.17
N MET A 100 7.95 -1.41 2.31
CA MET A 100 8.94 -2.39 2.74
C MET A 100 10.20 -2.36 1.88
N GLN A 101 11.31 -2.73 2.53
CA GLN A 101 12.59 -2.99 1.88
C GLN A 101 13.09 -4.35 2.32
N TYR A 102 13.41 -5.20 1.36
CA TYR A 102 13.96 -6.52 1.66
C TYR A 102 15.39 -6.45 2.16
N THR A 103 15.75 -7.44 2.96
CA THR A 103 17.12 -7.83 3.25
C THR A 103 17.40 -9.19 2.60
N ASP A 104 18.63 -9.63 2.62
CA ASP A 104 19.02 -10.97 2.12
C ASP A 104 18.41 -12.11 2.95
N LYS A 105 17.89 -11.82 4.15
CA LYS A 105 17.22 -12.77 5.05
C LYS A 105 15.70 -12.64 5.06
N SER A 106 15.13 -11.69 4.34
CA SER A 106 13.68 -11.54 4.28
C SER A 106 13.00 -12.85 3.86
N PHE A 107 11.95 -13.25 4.56
CA PHE A 107 11.22 -14.48 4.24
C PHE A 107 10.73 -14.51 2.80
N GLN A 108 10.32 -13.37 2.27
CA GLN A 108 9.88 -13.21 0.89
C GLN A 108 11.02 -13.49 -0.11
N VAL A 109 12.26 -13.23 0.27
CA VAL A 109 13.44 -13.43 -0.59
C VAL A 109 13.95 -14.86 -0.48
N VAL A 110 14.09 -15.39 0.72
CA VAL A 110 14.61 -16.77 0.94
C VAL A 110 13.55 -17.85 0.67
N GLY A 111 12.27 -17.49 0.71
CA GLY A 111 11.17 -18.40 0.39
C GLY A 111 10.79 -19.36 1.50
N HIS A 112 11.31 -19.18 2.71
CA HIS A 112 10.98 -19.99 3.88
C HIS A 112 11.17 -19.21 5.16
N ILE A 113 10.63 -19.73 6.24
CA ILE A 113 10.80 -19.15 7.58
C ILE A 113 12.07 -19.75 8.19
N GLU A 114 13.07 -18.89 8.42
CA GLU A 114 14.22 -19.21 9.25
C GLU A 114 13.92 -18.86 10.69
N GLU A 115 13.73 -19.85 11.53
CA GLU A 115 13.63 -19.62 12.96
C GLU A 115 15.03 -19.27 13.47
N GLU A 116 15.13 -18.13 14.18
CA GLU A 116 16.33 -17.87 14.97
C GLU A 116 16.37 -18.90 16.08
N ILE A 117 17.32 -19.83 15.99
CA ILE A 117 17.63 -20.69 17.12
C ILE A 117 18.27 -19.78 18.16
N SER A 118 17.53 -19.46 19.24
CA SER A 118 18.14 -18.79 20.36
C SER A 118 19.16 -19.76 20.98
N GLU A 119 20.41 -19.41 20.85
CA GLU A 119 21.47 -20.08 21.59
C GLU A 119 21.43 -19.54 23.03
N ASP A 120 20.80 -20.27 23.89
CA ASP A 120 20.93 -20.06 25.32
C ASP A 120 22.21 -20.77 25.82
#